data_726a9332b8b09ef56991967ffb755c88
#
_entry.id   726a9332b8b09ef56991967ffb755c88
#
_cell.length_a   1.000
_cell.length_b   1.000
_cell.length_c   1.000
_cell.angle_alpha   90.00
_cell.angle_beta   90.00
_cell.angle_gamma   90.00
#
_symmetry.space_group_name_H-M   'P 1'
#
loop_
_entity.id
_entity.type
_entity.pdbx_description
1 polymer ?
#
loop_
_entity_poly.entity_id
_entity_poly.type
_entity_poly.pdbx_seq_one_letter_code
_entity_poly.pdbx_strand_id
1 'polypeptide(L)'
;MGIEILGILIAALLSQNFILVKFYGICPFMGVSKKIDTALGMGMAVTFVMALASAACYAVNLLLVGMNLQYMQTVTFILVIASIVQVVEMFLKKAVPALYKALGVFLPLITTNCAVLGVVLVNVQEGYNFLISVVNGAAGGLGFTLAIVLFASVRERVNKAEGPECFTGFPLALIAAGLLALAFMGFSGLSIT
;
A
#
# COMPACT_ATOMS: atom_id res chain seq x y z
N MET A 1 -11.72 -19.90 10.55
CA MET A 1 -11.88 -18.43 10.63
C MET A 1 -10.71 -17.74 11.31
N GLY A 2 -10.36 -18.01 12.59
CA GLY A 2 -9.23 -17.35 13.27
C GLY A 2 -7.86 -17.69 12.65
N ILE A 3 -7.62 -18.95 12.32
CA ILE A 3 -6.37 -19.42 11.70
C ILE A 3 -6.21 -18.88 10.28
N GLU A 4 -7.27 -18.80 9.51
CA GLU A 4 -7.29 -18.22 8.17
C GLU A 4 -6.95 -16.72 8.18
N ILE A 5 -7.52 -15.96 9.12
CA ILE A 5 -7.23 -14.53 9.28
C ILE A 5 -5.75 -14.32 9.66
N LEU A 6 -5.22 -15.15 10.56
CA LEU A 6 -3.81 -15.08 10.93
C LEU A 6 -2.90 -15.45 9.75
N GLY A 7 -3.28 -16.45 8.94
CA GLY A 7 -2.57 -16.82 7.72
C GLY A 7 -2.54 -15.68 6.70
N ILE A 8 -3.68 -15.02 6.46
CA ILE A 8 -3.79 -13.85 5.56
C ILE A 8 -2.93 -12.68 6.06
N LEU A 9 -2.93 -12.41 7.38
CA LEU A 9 -2.11 -11.37 7.98
C LEU A 9 -0.62 -11.62 7.77
N ILE A 10 -0.14 -12.82 8.07
CA ILE A 10 1.28 -13.18 7.90
C ILE A 10 1.67 -13.19 6.42
N ALA A 11 0.81 -13.74 5.56
CA ALA A 11 1.04 -13.74 4.13
C ALA A 11 1.13 -12.32 3.56
N ALA A 12 0.20 -11.43 3.91
CA ALA A 12 0.19 -10.05 3.44
C ALA A 12 1.38 -9.22 3.95
N LEU A 13 1.88 -9.51 5.17
CA LEU A 13 3.02 -8.82 5.77
C LEU A 13 4.36 -9.27 5.18
N LEU A 14 4.56 -10.57 4.95
CA LEU A 14 5.86 -11.17 4.60
C LEU A 14 5.87 -11.73 3.18
N SER A 15 5.09 -12.80 2.92
CA SER A 15 5.19 -13.58 1.68
C SER A 15 4.59 -12.88 0.47
N GLN A 16 3.54 -12.10 0.65
CA GLN A 16 2.82 -11.40 -0.42
C GLN A 16 2.79 -9.87 -0.20
N ASN A 17 3.90 -9.32 0.28
CA ASN A 17 4.00 -7.88 0.47
C ASN A 17 3.77 -7.14 -0.86
N PHE A 18 2.78 -6.24 -0.88
CA PHE A 18 2.35 -5.55 -2.10
C PHE A 18 3.44 -4.68 -2.72
N ILE A 19 4.38 -4.12 -1.93
CA ILE A 19 5.48 -3.30 -2.46
C ILE A 19 6.64 -4.17 -2.92
N LEU A 20 7.14 -5.06 -2.05
CA LEU A 20 8.42 -5.72 -2.23
C LEU A 20 8.33 -6.95 -3.13
N VAL A 21 7.15 -7.59 -3.21
CA VAL A 21 6.92 -8.80 -4.03
C VAL A 21 6.10 -8.48 -5.28
N LYS A 22 5.01 -7.73 -5.13
CA LYS A 22 4.11 -7.39 -6.26
C LYS A 22 4.46 -6.05 -6.93
N PHE A 23 5.38 -5.28 -6.37
CA PHE A 23 5.83 -3.97 -6.86
C PHE A 23 4.73 -2.91 -7.00
N TYR A 24 3.64 -3.03 -6.23
CA TYR A 24 2.58 -2.04 -6.21
C TYR A 24 2.87 -0.95 -5.19
N GLY A 25 2.69 0.32 -5.58
CA GLY A 25 2.88 1.47 -4.69
C GLY A 25 4.32 1.94 -4.55
N ILE A 26 5.16 1.75 -5.56
CA ILE A 26 6.55 2.21 -5.59
C ILE A 26 6.64 3.74 -5.54
N CYS A 27 5.68 4.47 -6.13
CA CYS A 27 5.71 5.93 -6.19
C CYS A 27 5.76 6.57 -4.79
N PRO A 28 4.83 6.27 -3.86
CA PRO A 28 4.93 6.78 -2.50
C PRO A 28 6.10 6.15 -1.72
N PHE A 29 6.45 4.90 -1.99
CA PHE A 29 7.59 4.21 -1.39
C PHE A 29 8.90 4.95 -1.63
N MET A 30 9.18 5.38 -2.85
CA MET A 30 10.39 6.14 -3.20
C MET A 30 10.30 7.60 -2.77
N GLY A 31 9.12 8.21 -2.84
CA GLY A 31 8.90 9.63 -2.58
C GLY A 31 8.97 10.01 -1.10
N VAL A 32 8.33 9.21 -0.23
CA VAL A 32 8.09 9.58 1.18
C VAL A 32 9.09 8.94 2.14
N SER A 33 9.92 8.01 1.69
CA SER A 33 10.87 7.25 2.53
C SER A 33 12.14 8.02 2.94
N LYS A 34 12.16 9.36 2.83
CA LYS A 34 13.32 10.18 3.24
C LYS A 34 13.45 10.32 4.76
N LYS A 35 12.34 10.28 5.50
CA LYS A 35 12.28 10.40 6.95
C LYS A 35 11.32 9.35 7.51
N ILE A 36 11.67 8.74 8.63
CA ILE A 36 10.87 7.69 9.28
C ILE A 36 9.50 8.22 9.71
N ASP A 37 9.43 9.44 10.26
CA ASP A 37 8.17 10.04 10.72
C ASP A 37 7.15 10.23 9.59
N THR A 38 7.62 10.72 8.43
CA THR A 38 6.76 10.88 7.24
C THR A 38 6.36 9.54 6.64
N ALA A 39 7.25 8.56 6.66
CA ALA A 39 6.99 7.20 6.19
C ALA A 39 5.92 6.50 7.05
N LEU A 40 5.98 6.66 8.36
CA LEU A 40 5.02 6.09 9.30
C LEU A 40 3.64 6.74 9.16
N GLY A 41 3.59 8.08 9.06
CA GLY A 41 2.34 8.81 8.82
C GLY A 41 1.68 8.43 7.50
N MET A 42 2.47 8.28 6.44
CA MET A 42 1.98 7.81 5.13
C MET A 42 1.47 6.38 5.19
N GLY A 43 2.20 5.48 5.86
CA GLY A 43 1.82 4.09 6.03
C GLY A 43 0.47 3.94 6.74
N MET A 44 0.25 4.67 7.83
CA MET A 44 -1.01 4.68 8.57
C MET A 44 -2.17 5.21 7.71
N ALA A 45 -1.95 6.32 6.98
CA ALA A 45 -2.96 6.87 6.09
C ALA A 45 -3.34 5.89 4.97
N VAL A 46 -2.35 5.24 4.34
CA VAL A 46 -2.58 4.23 3.30
C VAL A 46 -3.31 3.01 3.86
N THR A 47 -2.98 2.54 5.06
CA THR A 47 -3.68 1.41 5.72
C THR A 47 -5.16 1.72 5.91
N PHE A 48 -5.48 2.91 6.40
CA PHE A 48 -6.85 3.36 6.59
C PHE A 48 -7.61 3.43 5.25
N VAL A 49 -6.99 4.04 4.23
CA VAL A 49 -7.58 4.14 2.89
C VAL A 49 -7.79 2.76 2.25
N MET A 50 -6.84 1.83 2.40
CA MET A 50 -6.96 0.47 1.87
C MET A 50 -8.13 -0.30 2.49
N ALA A 51 -8.33 -0.18 3.81
CA ALA A 51 -9.46 -0.80 4.49
C ALA A 51 -10.79 -0.24 4.01
N LEU A 52 -10.91 1.09 3.90
CA LEU A 52 -12.11 1.76 3.39
C LEU A 52 -12.38 1.43 1.92
N ALA A 53 -11.34 1.47 1.07
CA ALA A 53 -11.44 1.13 -0.35
C ALA A 53 -11.89 -0.32 -0.55
N SER A 54 -11.36 -1.26 0.23
CA SER A 54 -11.77 -2.67 0.16
C SER A 54 -13.25 -2.85 0.53
N ALA A 55 -13.74 -2.15 1.54
CA ALA A 55 -15.15 -2.19 1.94
C ALA A 55 -16.08 -1.61 0.85
N ALA A 56 -15.75 -0.43 0.34
CA ALA A 56 -16.56 0.24 -0.66
C ALA A 56 -16.56 -0.48 -2.02
N CYS A 57 -15.39 -0.92 -2.48
CA CYS A 57 -15.27 -1.63 -3.75
C CYS A 57 -15.94 -3.01 -3.71
N TYR A 58 -16.02 -3.66 -2.55
CA TYR A 58 -16.81 -4.88 -2.40
C TYR A 58 -18.31 -4.62 -2.69
N ALA A 59 -18.88 -3.57 -2.11
CA ALA A 59 -20.28 -3.19 -2.36
C ALA A 59 -20.51 -2.85 -3.84
N VAL A 60 -19.59 -2.10 -4.45
CA VAL A 60 -19.66 -1.75 -5.86
C VAL A 60 -19.51 -2.99 -6.77
N ASN A 61 -18.66 -3.92 -6.39
CA ASN A 61 -18.50 -5.18 -7.14
C ASN A 61 -19.80 -5.99 -7.19
N LEU A 62 -20.54 -6.07 -6.09
CA LEU A 62 -21.87 -6.73 -6.06
C LEU A 62 -22.84 -6.09 -7.05
N LEU A 63 -22.84 -4.74 -7.14
CA LEU A 63 -23.67 -4.02 -8.12
C LEU A 63 -23.23 -4.31 -9.57
N LEU A 64 -21.93 -4.32 -9.84
CA LEU A 64 -21.41 -4.59 -11.19
C LEU A 64 -21.73 -6.01 -11.67
N VAL A 65 -21.60 -7.00 -10.78
CA VAL A 65 -21.95 -8.40 -11.07
C VAL A 65 -23.45 -8.51 -11.36
N GLY A 66 -24.31 -7.84 -10.60
CA GLY A 66 -25.76 -7.80 -10.85
C GLY A 66 -26.15 -7.18 -12.19
N MET A 67 -25.33 -6.25 -12.72
CA MET A 67 -25.55 -5.58 -14.00
C MET A 67 -24.80 -6.24 -15.17
N ASN A 68 -24.05 -7.33 -14.96
CA ASN A 68 -23.19 -7.99 -15.96
C ASN A 68 -22.15 -7.05 -16.62
N LEU A 69 -21.67 -6.03 -15.91
CA LEU A 69 -20.71 -5.03 -16.36
C LEU A 69 -19.28 -5.30 -15.86
N GLN A 70 -18.88 -6.56 -15.75
CA GLN A 70 -17.58 -6.97 -15.20
C GLN A 70 -16.37 -6.41 -15.97
N TYR A 71 -16.50 -6.15 -17.29
CA TYR A 71 -15.42 -5.58 -18.10
C TYR A 71 -15.06 -4.13 -17.73
N MET A 72 -15.98 -3.39 -17.07
CA MET A 72 -15.74 -2.03 -16.60
C MET A 72 -15.26 -1.94 -15.14
N GLN A 73 -15.00 -3.08 -14.51
CA GLN A 73 -14.70 -3.21 -13.09
C GLN A 73 -13.51 -2.33 -12.65
N THR A 74 -12.39 -2.40 -13.38
CA THR A 74 -11.17 -1.64 -13.03
C THR A 74 -11.40 -0.13 -13.07
N VAL A 75 -12.08 0.37 -14.11
CA VAL A 75 -12.37 1.81 -14.26
C VAL A 75 -13.29 2.30 -13.14
N THR A 76 -14.31 1.51 -12.82
CA THR A 76 -15.25 1.85 -11.74
C THR A 76 -14.54 1.87 -10.38
N PHE A 77 -13.65 0.91 -10.12
CA PHE A 77 -12.89 0.88 -8.86
C PHE A 77 -11.96 2.09 -8.73
N ILE A 78 -11.27 2.49 -9.79
CA ILE A 78 -10.43 3.70 -9.77
C ILE A 78 -11.26 4.94 -9.43
N LEU A 79 -12.45 5.08 -10.03
CA LEU A 79 -13.37 6.21 -9.76
C LEU A 79 -13.84 6.22 -8.30
N VAL A 80 -14.24 5.06 -7.78
CA VAL A 80 -14.72 4.93 -6.39
C VAL A 80 -13.59 5.23 -5.41
N ILE A 81 -12.39 4.66 -5.62
CA ILE A 81 -11.21 4.91 -4.79
C ILE A 81 -10.85 6.40 -4.80
N ALA A 82 -10.80 7.02 -5.98
CA ALA A 82 -10.51 8.45 -6.11
C ALA A 82 -11.51 9.31 -5.32
N SER A 83 -12.81 9.01 -5.41
CA SER A 83 -13.85 9.72 -4.69
C SER A 83 -13.71 9.59 -3.17
N ILE A 84 -13.44 8.38 -2.67
CA ILE A 84 -13.24 8.13 -1.23
C ILE A 84 -12.01 8.87 -0.72
N VAL A 85 -10.89 8.79 -1.45
CA VAL A 85 -9.65 9.45 -1.03
C VAL A 85 -9.81 10.96 -1.02
N GLN A 86 -10.56 11.54 -1.97
CA GLN A 86 -10.88 12.96 -1.98
C GLN A 86 -11.64 13.39 -0.72
N VAL A 87 -12.62 12.59 -0.29
CA VAL A 87 -13.37 12.84 0.94
C VAL A 87 -12.44 12.73 2.17
N VAL A 88 -11.60 11.70 2.22
CA VAL A 88 -10.62 11.50 3.31
C VAL A 88 -9.62 12.66 3.34
N GLU A 89 -9.16 13.16 2.20
CA GLU A 89 -8.26 14.31 2.10
C GLU A 89 -8.91 15.57 2.70
N MET A 90 -10.16 15.87 2.33
CA MET A 90 -10.90 17.00 2.89
C MET A 90 -11.08 16.87 4.40
N PHE A 91 -11.32 15.65 4.89
CA PHE A 91 -11.44 15.36 6.31
C PHE A 91 -10.10 15.56 7.05
N LEU A 92 -9.00 15.01 6.53
CA LEU A 92 -7.66 15.16 7.09
C LEU A 92 -7.22 16.63 7.16
N LYS A 93 -7.53 17.42 6.12
CA LYS A 93 -7.24 18.86 6.08
C LYS A 93 -7.91 19.60 7.23
N LYS A 94 -9.11 19.18 7.63
CA LYS A 94 -9.91 19.82 8.68
C LYS A 94 -9.62 19.28 10.07
N ALA A 95 -9.40 17.96 10.21
CA ALA A 95 -9.24 17.28 11.49
C ALA A 95 -7.80 17.32 12.00
N VAL A 96 -6.81 17.13 11.12
CA VAL A 96 -5.38 17.01 11.52
C VAL A 96 -4.50 17.85 10.59
N PRO A 97 -4.51 19.19 10.73
CA PRO A 97 -3.75 20.09 9.85
C PRO A 97 -2.23 19.91 9.95
N ALA A 98 -1.72 19.40 11.08
CA ALA A 98 -0.30 19.11 11.26
C ALA A 98 0.15 17.95 10.35
N LEU A 99 -0.62 16.87 10.28
CA LEU A 99 -0.37 15.72 9.41
C LEU A 99 -0.54 16.12 7.93
N TYR A 100 -1.56 16.94 7.64
CA TYR A 100 -1.78 17.47 6.29
C TYR A 100 -0.57 18.29 5.80
N LYS A 101 0.02 19.15 6.66
CA LYS A 101 1.22 19.92 6.30
C LYS A 101 2.47 19.02 6.16
N ALA A 102 2.60 17.98 6.97
CA ALA A 102 3.72 17.04 6.89
C ALA A 102 3.66 16.16 5.63
N LEU A 103 2.45 15.71 5.24
CA LEU A 103 2.22 14.92 4.03
C LEU A 103 2.14 15.79 2.76
N GLY A 104 1.67 17.04 2.86
CA GLY A 104 1.69 18.09 1.84
C GLY A 104 1.46 17.61 0.39
N VAL A 105 2.51 17.72 -0.41
CA VAL A 105 2.53 17.33 -1.84
C VAL A 105 2.34 15.83 -2.07
N PHE A 106 2.48 14.99 -1.03
CA PHE A 106 2.37 13.53 -1.16
C PHE A 106 0.94 13.00 -1.03
N LEU A 107 -0.03 13.84 -0.67
CA LEU A 107 -1.45 13.44 -0.60
C LEU A 107 -2.01 12.92 -1.95
N PRO A 108 -1.73 13.56 -3.09
CA PRO A 108 -2.14 13.00 -4.38
C PRO A 108 -1.56 11.62 -4.68
N LEU A 109 -0.41 11.27 -4.10
CA LEU A 109 0.18 9.93 -4.22
C LEU A 109 -0.62 8.84 -3.50
N ILE A 110 -1.48 9.20 -2.53
CA ILE A 110 -2.42 8.25 -1.91
C ILE A 110 -3.56 7.94 -2.87
N THR A 111 -4.09 8.97 -3.55
CA THR A 111 -5.20 8.85 -4.50
C THR A 111 -4.85 7.96 -5.69
N THR A 112 -3.63 8.11 -6.22
CA THR A 112 -3.13 7.35 -7.38
C THR A 112 -2.29 6.13 -6.98
N ASN A 113 -2.41 5.66 -5.74
CA ASN A 113 -1.61 4.56 -5.23
C ASN A 113 -2.06 3.22 -5.83
N CYS A 114 -1.20 2.64 -6.67
CA CYS A 114 -1.44 1.35 -7.31
C CYS A 114 -1.63 0.21 -6.30
N ALA A 115 -1.09 0.32 -5.08
CA ALA A 115 -1.26 -0.70 -4.05
C ALA A 115 -2.71 -0.78 -3.57
N VAL A 116 -3.42 0.36 -3.45
CA VAL A 116 -4.84 0.39 -3.07
C VAL A 116 -5.69 -0.33 -4.12
N LEU A 117 -5.47 -0.01 -5.39
CA LEU A 117 -6.16 -0.69 -6.49
C LEU A 117 -5.79 -2.18 -6.56
N GLY A 118 -4.52 -2.51 -6.35
CA GLY A 118 -4.01 -3.89 -6.37
C GLY A 118 -4.68 -4.78 -5.33
N VAL A 119 -4.83 -4.29 -4.09
CA VAL A 119 -5.54 -5.02 -3.00
C VAL A 119 -6.99 -5.29 -3.37
N VAL A 120 -7.69 -4.29 -3.91
CA VAL A 120 -9.10 -4.43 -4.30
C VAL A 120 -9.26 -5.45 -5.42
N LEU A 121 -8.39 -5.42 -6.44
CA LEU A 121 -8.43 -6.39 -7.53
C LEU A 121 -8.15 -7.83 -7.04
N VAL A 122 -7.17 -8.00 -6.15
CA VAL A 122 -6.89 -9.31 -5.54
C VAL A 122 -8.09 -9.82 -4.74
N ASN A 123 -8.75 -8.95 -3.94
CA ASN A 123 -9.93 -9.34 -3.18
C ASN A 123 -11.07 -9.86 -4.06
N VAL A 124 -11.23 -9.27 -5.24
CA VAL A 124 -12.26 -9.71 -6.20
C VAL A 124 -11.85 -11.00 -6.92
N GLN A 125 -10.58 -11.13 -7.31
CA GLN A 125 -10.07 -12.34 -7.97
C GLN A 125 -10.15 -13.57 -7.08
N GLU A 126 -9.85 -13.41 -5.78
CA GLU A 126 -9.92 -14.49 -4.78
C GLU A 126 -11.37 -14.74 -4.29
N GLY A 127 -12.32 -13.89 -4.67
CA GLY A 127 -13.72 -14.04 -4.27
C GLY A 127 -13.97 -13.91 -2.76
N TYR A 128 -13.19 -13.07 -2.08
CA TYR A 128 -13.28 -12.91 -0.62
C TYR A 128 -14.63 -12.32 -0.18
N ASN A 129 -15.13 -12.80 0.96
CA ASN A 129 -16.28 -12.22 1.63
C ASN A 129 -15.97 -10.80 2.15
N PHE A 130 -17.00 -10.01 2.41
CA PHE A 130 -16.86 -8.63 2.90
C PHE A 130 -15.87 -8.48 4.07
N LEU A 131 -16.00 -9.30 5.10
CA LEU A 131 -15.14 -9.25 6.28
C LEU A 131 -13.67 -9.56 5.93
N ILE A 132 -13.45 -10.62 5.15
CA ILE A 132 -12.10 -11.03 4.71
C ILE A 132 -11.47 -9.97 3.81
N SER A 133 -12.26 -9.35 2.92
CA SER A 133 -11.79 -8.26 2.05
C SER A 133 -11.29 -7.06 2.85
N VAL A 134 -12.00 -6.65 3.90
CA VAL A 134 -11.59 -5.54 4.77
C VAL A 134 -10.34 -5.90 5.57
N VAL A 135 -10.29 -7.11 6.11
CA VAL A 135 -9.11 -7.60 6.86
C VAL A 135 -7.89 -7.69 5.94
N ASN A 136 -8.05 -8.21 4.71
CA ASN A 136 -6.96 -8.26 3.74
C ASN A 136 -6.49 -6.85 3.32
N GLY A 137 -7.43 -5.90 3.18
CA GLY A 137 -7.12 -4.50 2.93
C GLY A 137 -6.28 -3.87 4.05
N ALA A 138 -6.67 -4.09 5.30
CA ALA A 138 -5.93 -3.63 6.47
C ALA A 138 -4.55 -4.31 6.60
N ALA A 139 -4.50 -5.64 6.38
CA ALA A 139 -3.25 -6.41 6.41
C ALA A 139 -2.27 -5.96 5.32
N GLY A 140 -2.76 -5.73 4.10
CA GLY A 140 -1.96 -5.19 3.00
C GLY A 140 -1.41 -3.79 3.31
N GLY A 141 -2.21 -2.93 3.96
CA GLY A 141 -1.78 -1.61 4.43
C GLY A 141 -0.71 -1.68 5.52
N LEU A 142 -0.82 -2.62 6.47
CA LEU A 142 0.21 -2.87 7.47
C LEU A 142 1.50 -3.38 6.83
N GLY A 143 1.40 -4.28 5.84
CA GLY A 143 2.55 -4.74 5.04
C GLY A 143 3.22 -3.60 4.28
N PHE A 144 2.42 -2.67 3.72
CA PHE A 144 2.92 -1.44 3.10
C PHE A 144 3.67 -0.57 4.11
N THR A 145 3.10 -0.37 5.30
CA THR A 145 3.72 0.44 6.36
C THR A 145 5.05 -0.17 6.82
N LEU A 146 5.08 -1.48 7.04
CA LEU A 146 6.30 -2.19 7.41
C LEU A 146 7.40 -2.01 6.34
N ALA A 147 7.06 -2.21 5.07
CA ALA A 147 8.02 -2.09 3.97
C ALA A 147 8.59 -0.66 3.85
N ILE A 148 7.74 0.38 3.93
CA ILE A 148 8.18 1.77 3.79
C ILE A 148 9.02 2.22 4.98
N VAL A 149 8.74 1.77 6.21
CA VAL A 149 9.53 2.09 7.41
C VAL A 149 10.88 1.39 7.38
N LEU A 150 10.92 0.11 6.99
CA LEU A 150 12.18 -0.61 6.79
C LEU A 150 13.06 0.08 5.76
N PHE A 151 12.48 0.44 4.62
CA PHE A 151 13.22 1.14 3.57
C PHE A 151 13.70 2.52 3.99
N ALA A 152 12.89 3.29 4.73
CA ALA A 152 13.29 4.59 5.26
C ALA A 152 14.48 4.46 6.21
N SER A 153 14.50 3.43 7.06
CA SER A 153 15.61 3.14 7.98
C SER A 153 16.90 2.78 7.23
N VAL A 154 16.80 1.96 6.19
CA VAL A 154 17.94 1.61 5.33
C VAL A 154 18.46 2.84 4.61
N ARG A 155 17.54 3.64 4.02
CA ARG A 155 17.89 4.84 3.26
C ARG A 155 18.57 5.91 4.11
N GLU A 156 18.14 6.08 5.34
CA GLU A 156 18.77 7.03 6.27
C GLU A 156 20.24 6.65 6.56
N ARG A 157 20.54 5.36 6.67
CA ARG A 157 21.92 4.87 6.87
C ARG A 157 22.75 4.98 5.59
N VAL A 158 22.17 4.58 4.48
CA VAL A 158 22.85 4.56 3.15
C VAL A 158 23.17 5.98 2.68
N ASN A 159 22.32 6.96 2.94
CA ASN A 159 22.57 8.37 2.61
C ASN A 159 23.72 9.01 3.42
N LYS A 160 24.13 8.40 4.54
CA LYS A 160 25.27 8.83 5.35
C LYS A 160 26.59 8.18 4.92
N ALA A 161 26.53 7.18 4.04
CA ALA A 161 27.72 6.51 3.53
C ALA A 161 28.39 7.36 2.45
N GLU A 162 29.71 7.51 2.55
CA GLU A 162 30.53 8.14 1.52
C GLU A 162 30.65 7.22 0.30
N GLY A 163 29.96 7.55 -0.78
CA GLY A 163 29.98 6.81 -2.03
C GLY A 163 30.39 7.71 -3.20
N PRO A 164 30.71 7.14 -4.37
CA PRO A 164 30.97 7.89 -5.58
C PRO A 164 29.79 8.81 -5.93
N GLU A 165 30.06 10.01 -6.40
CA GLU A 165 29.01 11.02 -6.71
C GLU A 165 27.94 10.51 -7.68
N CYS A 166 28.31 9.61 -8.61
CA CYS A 166 27.38 9.01 -9.57
C CYS A 166 26.29 8.15 -8.93
N PHE A 167 26.51 7.61 -7.73
CA PHE A 167 25.57 6.73 -7.02
C PHE A 167 24.84 7.44 -5.89
N THR A 168 25.05 8.74 -5.68
CA THR A 168 24.37 9.48 -4.61
C THR A 168 22.90 9.78 -4.96
N GLY A 169 22.02 9.73 -3.96
CA GLY A 169 20.62 10.13 -4.10
C GLY A 169 19.69 9.05 -4.64
N PHE A 170 19.03 9.31 -5.77
CA PHE A 170 17.97 8.43 -6.32
C PHE A 170 18.49 7.06 -6.81
N PRO A 171 19.63 6.97 -7.54
CA PRO A 171 20.17 5.68 -7.98
C PRO A 171 20.48 4.74 -6.81
N LEU A 172 21.06 5.26 -5.74
CA LEU A 172 21.38 4.51 -4.54
C LEU A 172 20.12 3.99 -3.84
N ALA A 173 19.05 4.80 -3.81
CA ALA A 173 17.77 4.39 -3.27
C ALA A 173 17.14 3.24 -4.08
N LEU A 174 17.27 3.25 -5.42
CA LEU A 174 16.78 2.16 -6.27
C LEU A 174 17.54 0.85 -6.03
N ILE A 175 18.86 0.91 -5.91
CA ILE A 175 19.69 -0.27 -5.59
C ILE A 175 19.30 -0.84 -4.23
N ALA A 176 19.17 0.01 -3.21
CA ALA A 176 18.75 -0.40 -1.87
C ALA A 176 17.35 -1.03 -1.87
N ALA A 177 16.39 -0.46 -2.63
CA ALA A 177 15.06 -1.02 -2.80
C ALA A 177 15.08 -2.39 -3.48
N GLY A 178 15.91 -2.56 -4.52
CA GLY A 178 16.09 -3.83 -5.22
C GLY A 178 16.67 -4.91 -4.33
N LEU A 179 17.70 -4.59 -3.54
CA LEU A 179 18.30 -5.52 -2.58
C LEU A 179 17.30 -5.93 -1.48
N LEU A 180 16.49 -4.98 -0.99
CA LEU A 180 15.44 -5.26 -0.02
C LEU A 180 14.36 -6.17 -0.61
N ALA A 181 13.95 -5.95 -1.87
CA ALA A 181 13.00 -6.80 -2.56
C ALA A 181 13.53 -8.22 -2.76
N LEU A 182 14.79 -8.38 -3.13
CA LEU A 182 15.45 -9.69 -3.24
C LEU A 182 15.49 -10.42 -1.89
N ALA A 183 15.76 -9.73 -0.79
CA ALA A 183 15.73 -10.30 0.54
C ALA A 183 14.31 -10.79 0.92
N PHE A 184 13.26 -10.03 0.55
CA PHE A 184 11.86 -10.43 0.79
C PHE A 184 11.39 -11.58 -0.13
N MET A 185 11.96 -11.72 -1.31
CA MET A 185 11.68 -12.87 -2.17
C MET A 185 12.12 -14.20 -1.53
N GLY A 186 13.09 -14.19 -0.63
CA GLY A 186 13.46 -15.37 0.17
C GLY A 186 12.32 -15.89 1.05
N PHE A 187 11.35 -15.04 1.43
CA PHE A 187 10.16 -15.43 2.18
C PHE A 187 9.01 -15.95 1.30
N SER A 188 9.09 -15.80 -0.02
CA SER A 188 8.02 -16.21 -0.93
C SER A 188 7.78 -17.73 -0.98
N GLY A 189 8.74 -18.53 -0.49
CA GLY A 189 8.60 -19.99 -0.35
C GLY A 189 7.85 -20.44 0.91
N LEU A 190 7.55 -19.56 1.83
CA LEU A 190 6.77 -19.81 3.04
C LEU A 190 5.27 -19.69 2.73
N SER A 191 4.71 -20.62 1.97
CA SER A 191 3.27 -20.78 1.85
C SER A 191 2.74 -21.45 3.13
N ILE A 192 2.14 -20.67 4.01
CA ILE A 192 1.35 -21.20 5.11
C ILE A 192 -0.03 -21.49 4.52
N THR A 193 -0.16 -22.69 4.00
CA THR A 193 -1.45 -23.29 3.62
C THR A 193 -2.20 -23.70 4.87
#